data_11c3fe75faef648224d4bd2f0355bad4
#
_entry.id   11c3fe75faef648224d4bd2f0355bad4
#
_cell.length_a   1.000
_cell.length_b   1.000
_cell.length_c   1.000
_cell.angle_alpha   90.00
_cell.angle_beta   90.00
_cell.angle_gamma   90.00
#
_symmetry.space_group_name_H-M   'P 1'
#
loop_
_entity.id
_entity.type
_entity.pdbx_description
1 polymer ?
#
loop_
_entity_poly.entity_id
_entity_poly.type
_entity_poly.pdbx_seq_one_letter_code
_entity_poly.pdbx_strand_id
1 'polypeptide(L)'
;MAKDNHLFDCYNPPKQTFVRGEGPYLYTEDGDRYLDFIAGIAVSGFGHGHPKMIEALTSQAENLWHLSNMFRVPGQVELAKRYCDLLGWAGKVFFQNSGAESVECAIKTARRYQHDSGHPERVDIISFQGAFHGRTLSTINAGGNPKYLKGFGPRLPGFVHLEFGDHEALKEAISETTAAILVEPVQGEGGLRPLPPECLRGLRQMCDENGILLIYDEVQCGAGRTGKLFAHQWVEGGEPDIMAAAKGIGGGYPLGACFASTEVAQYMVPGTHGTTYGGGPMAMAVGLAALDLMEEDGFLDNVVQRSNFLKQQFEALKDEFPDMIEELRGKGLLMGIKLKSNVPNTDVKVKALDHKLLVGTAGDNVVRMAPPLIITEDHIREAIEALRKTLLDLRPE
;
A
#
# COMPACT_ATOMS: atom_id res chain seq x y z
N MET A 1 -24.55 9.95 -16.58
CA MET A 1 -23.22 10.58 -16.72
C MET A 1 -23.21 11.31 -18.03
N ALA A 2 -22.72 12.54 -18.07
CA ALA A 2 -22.63 13.33 -19.29
C ALA A 2 -21.73 12.57 -20.29
N LYS A 3 -22.20 12.39 -21.52
CA LYS A 3 -21.48 11.69 -22.60
C LYS A 3 -20.22 12.42 -23.10
N ASP A 4 -19.82 13.53 -22.45
CA ASP A 4 -18.77 14.45 -22.92
C ASP A 4 -17.61 14.64 -21.94
N ASN A 5 -17.24 13.61 -21.13
CA ASN A 5 -16.18 13.80 -20.14
C ASN A 5 -14.74 13.57 -20.68
N HIS A 6 -14.56 13.15 -21.92
CA HIS A 6 -13.27 12.88 -22.57
C HIS A 6 -12.27 11.98 -21.78
N LEU A 7 -12.70 11.39 -20.67
CA LEU A 7 -11.92 10.46 -19.87
C LEU A 7 -12.26 9.00 -20.24
N PHE A 8 -11.32 8.10 -20.05
CA PHE A 8 -11.64 6.68 -20.13
C PHE A 8 -12.58 6.28 -19.00
N ASP A 9 -13.61 5.50 -19.30
CA ASP A 9 -14.60 5.01 -18.33
C ASP A 9 -14.06 3.84 -17.47
N CYS A 10 -12.82 3.96 -16.99
CA CYS A 10 -12.17 2.97 -16.12
C CYS A 10 -12.63 3.04 -14.66
N TYR A 11 -13.27 4.14 -14.27
CA TYR A 11 -13.76 4.39 -12.92
C TYR A 11 -15.23 4.76 -12.94
N ASN A 12 -15.92 4.47 -11.84
CA ASN A 12 -17.28 4.91 -11.59
C ASN A 12 -17.33 5.77 -10.32
N PRO A 13 -16.88 7.04 -10.39
CA PRO A 13 -16.87 7.93 -9.24
C PRO A 13 -18.28 8.27 -8.79
N PRO A 14 -18.50 8.59 -7.49
CA PRO A 14 -19.76 9.16 -7.01
C PRO A 14 -19.97 10.55 -7.62
N LYS A 15 -21.18 11.12 -7.40
CA LYS A 15 -21.56 12.44 -7.97
C LYS A 15 -20.83 13.60 -7.29
N GLN A 16 -20.36 13.40 -6.06
CA GLN A 16 -19.72 14.43 -5.26
C GLN A 16 -18.38 14.84 -5.88
N THR A 17 -18.17 16.14 -6.04
CA THR A 17 -16.88 16.73 -6.40
C THR A 17 -16.28 17.38 -5.16
N PHE A 18 -15.11 16.92 -4.76
CA PHE A 18 -14.37 17.47 -3.63
C PHE A 18 -13.37 18.51 -4.12
N VAL A 19 -13.40 19.71 -3.54
CA VAL A 19 -12.58 20.85 -3.97
C VAL A 19 -11.59 21.33 -2.91
N ARG A 20 -11.74 20.91 -1.65
CA ARG A 20 -10.87 21.25 -0.53
C ARG A 20 -10.76 20.09 0.44
N GLY A 21 -9.60 19.99 1.10
CA GLY A 21 -9.39 19.06 2.19
C GLY A 21 -8.68 19.75 3.37
N GLU A 22 -8.94 19.28 4.60
CA GLU A 22 -8.36 19.78 5.83
C GLU A 22 -8.32 18.66 6.89
N GLY A 23 -7.13 18.28 7.33
CA GLY A 23 -6.99 17.13 8.23
C GLY A 23 -7.64 15.87 7.63
N PRO A 24 -8.52 15.17 8.37
CA PRO A 24 -9.21 13.98 7.86
C PRO A 24 -10.51 14.31 7.08
N TYR A 25 -10.75 15.56 6.73
CA TYR A 25 -12.01 15.97 6.07
C TYR A 25 -11.82 16.43 4.64
N LEU A 26 -12.80 16.12 3.80
CA LEU A 26 -12.96 16.63 2.44
C LEU A 26 -14.25 17.45 2.34
N TYR A 27 -14.23 18.47 1.50
CA TYR A 27 -15.34 19.39 1.31
C TYR A 27 -15.74 19.48 -0.17
N THR A 28 -17.05 19.43 -0.43
CA THR A 28 -17.61 19.63 -1.76
C THR A 28 -17.70 21.12 -2.12
N GLU A 29 -18.03 21.41 -3.38
CA GLU A 29 -18.32 22.79 -3.85
C GLU A 29 -19.46 23.45 -3.07
N ASP A 30 -20.47 22.67 -2.68
CA ASP A 30 -21.62 23.12 -1.89
C ASP A 30 -21.31 23.31 -0.39
N GLY A 31 -20.06 23.00 0.02
CA GLY A 31 -19.61 23.14 1.41
C GLY A 31 -19.91 21.93 2.31
N ASP A 32 -20.47 20.86 1.77
CA ASP A 32 -20.68 19.62 2.51
C ASP A 32 -19.35 19.01 2.97
N ARG A 33 -19.25 18.70 4.26
CA ARG A 33 -18.08 18.08 4.88
C ARG A 33 -18.24 16.56 4.94
N TYR A 34 -17.21 15.85 4.48
CA TYR A 34 -17.12 14.40 4.53
C TYR A 34 -15.90 13.98 5.33
N LEU A 35 -16.05 12.99 6.23
CA LEU A 35 -14.94 12.36 6.94
C LEU A 35 -14.29 11.31 6.04
N ASP A 36 -13.00 11.47 5.77
CA ASP A 36 -12.24 10.61 4.85
C ASP A 36 -11.59 9.44 5.60
N PHE A 37 -12.22 8.28 5.57
CA PHE A 37 -11.68 7.04 6.13
C PHE A 37 -11.08 6.11 5.07
N ILE A 38 -10.68 6.67 3.90
CA ILE A 38 -9.97 5.94 2.86
C ILE A 38 -8.64 6.60 2.46
N ALA A 39 -8.47 7.91 2.70
CA ALA A 39 -7.26 8.68 2.49
C ALA A 39 -6.60 8.44 1.11
N GLY A 40 -7.40 8.42 0.02
CA GLY A 40 -6.89 8.13 -1.33
C GLY A 40 -6.38 6.69 -1.50
N ILE A 41 -6.93 5.74 -0.75
CA ILE A 41 -6.48 4.33 -0.64
C ILE A 41 -5.12 4.25 0.08
N ALA A 42 -5.10 4.70 1.34
CA ALA A 42 -3.94 4.73 2.24
C ALA A 42 -2.77 5.60 1.73
N VAL A 43 -3.06 6.67 0.98
CA VAL A 43 -2.06 7.59 0.40
C VAL A 43 -1.84 8.81 1.31
N SER A 44 -2.90 9.55 1.64
CA SER A 44 -2.83 10.80 2.42
C SER A 44 -2.70 10.51 3.91
N GLY A 45 -1.57 9.90 4.32
CA GLY A 45 -1.34 9.48 5.70
C GLY A 45 -1.36 10.64 6.71
N PHE A 46 -0.94 11.83 6.30
CA PHE A 46 -0.92 13.03 7.14
C PHE A 46 -2.19 13.89 6.99
N GLY A 47 -3.24 13.34 6.37
CA GLY A 47 -4.46 14.08 6.05
C GLY A 47 -4.28 15.05 4.88
N HIS A 48 -5.27 15.93 4.73
CA HIS A 48 -5.30 16.92 3.67
C HIS A 48 -4.79 18.27 4.19
N GLY A 49 -3.97 18.95 3.39
CA GLY A 49 -3.51 20.31 3.71
C GLY A 49 -2.51 20.39 4.88
N HIS A 50 -1.72 19.34 5.14
CA HIS A 50 -0.76 19.34 6.26
C HIS A 50 0.30 20.44 6.08
N PRO A 51 0.51 21.35 7.07
CA PRO A 51 1.38 22.53 6.89
C PRO A 51 2.81 22.19 6.49
N LYS A 52 3.46 21.21 7.14
CA LYS A 52 4.83 20.79 6.80
C LYS A 52 4.97 20.24 5.38
N MET A 53 3.93 19.49 4.91
CA MET A 53 3.92 18.95 3.55
C MET A 53 3.76 20.08 2.51
N ILE A 54 2.89 21.06 2.78
CA ILE A 54 2.70 22.24 1.92
C ILE A 54 3.97 23.06 1.88
N GLU A 55 4.59 23.34 3.03
CA GLU A 55 5.84 24.10 3.13
C GLU A 55 6.98 23.45 2.33
N ALA A 56 7.18 22.14 2.49
CA ALA A 56 8.20 21.39 1.75
C ALA A 56 7.97 21.46 0.23
N LEU A 57 6.72 21.28 -0.20
CA LEU A 57 6.35 21.35 -1.61
C LEU A 57 6.56 22.78 -2.18
N THR A 58 6.07 23.80 -1.49
CA THR A 58 6.11 25.19 -1.95
C THR A 58 7.55 25.69 -2.02
N SER A 59 8.32 25.48 -0.94
CA SER A 59 9.73 25.88 -0.89
C SER A 59 10.56 25.22 -2.00
N GLN A 60 10.33 23.94 -2.27
CA GLN A 60 11.02 23.25 -3.36
C GLN A 60 10.56 23.74 -4.74
N ALA A 61 9.26 24.04 -4.89
CA ALA A 61 8.70 24.55 -6.15
C ALA A 61 9.29 25.90 -6.56
N GLU A 62 9.62 26.76 -5.60
CA GLU A 62 10.27 28.05 -5.83
C GLU A 62 11.73 27.90 -6.29
N ASN A 63 12.37 26.76 -6.04
CA ASN A 63 13.76 26.51 -6.35
C ASN A 63 13.96 25.68 -7.62
N LEU A 64 13.51 24.44 -7.63
CA LEU A 64 13.78 23.50 -8.74
C LEU A 64 12.70 22.43 -8.84
N TRP A 65 11.97 22.41 -9.95
CA TRP A 65 10.89 21.46 -10.20
C TRP A 65 11.37 20.08 -10.63
N HIS A 66 12.26 20.05 -11.63
CA HIS A 66 12.73 18.81 -12.22
C HIS A 66 14.21 18.87 -12.55
N LEU A 67 14.89 17.76 -12.32
CA LEU A 67 16.25 17.52 -12.72
C LEU A 67 16.38 16.03 -13.06
N SER A 68 17.02 15.74 -14.20
CA SER A 68 17.28 14.36 -14.61
C SER A 68 18.22 13.65 -13.63
N ASN A 69 18.00 12.34 -13.43
CA ASN A 69 18.93 11.45 -12.72
C ASN A 69 20.32 11.30 -13.37
N MET A 70 20.55 11.96 -14.52
CA MET A 70 21.90 12.16 -15.06
C MET A 70 22.74 13.13 -14.23
N PHE A 71 22.12 13.86 -13.32
CA PHE A 71 22.75 14.79 -12.38
C PHE A 71 22.41 14.41 -10.94
N ARG A 72 23.10 15.00 -9.99
CA ARG A 72 22.79 14.79 -8.57
C ARG A 72 21.55 15.58 -8.18
N VAL A 73 20.53 14.88 -7.74
CA VAL A 73 19.27 15.48 -7.28
C VAL A 73 19.35 15.79 -5.78
N PRO A 74 19.00 17.01 -5.34
CA PRO A 74 18.96 17.35 -3.92
C PRO A 74 18.03 16.42 -3.12
N GLY A 75 18.43 16.06 -1.91
CA GLY A 75 17.64 15.22 -0.99
C GLY A 75 17.65 13.72 -1.28
N GLN A 76 18.02 13.27 -2.50
CA GLN A 76 17.97 11.85 -2.86
C GLN A 76 18.85 10.98 -1.95
N VAL A 77 20.11 11.38 -1.78
CA VAL A 77 21.08 10.61 -0.97
C VAL A 77 20.68 10.65 0.51
N GLU A 78 20.19 11.78 0.98
CA GLU A 78 19.73 11.97 2.36
C GLU A 78 18.53 11.06 2.66
N LEU A 79 17.47 11.13 1.85
CA LEU A 79 16.27 10.31 2.04
C LEU A 79 16.59 8.82 1.95
N ALA A 80 17.43 8.42 0.97
CA ALA A 80 17.88 7.03 0.83
C ALA A 80 18.64 6.55 2.06
N LYS A 81 19.59 7.37 2.54
CA LYS A 81 20.38 7.03 3.74
C LYS A 81 19.48 6.86 4.96
N ARG A 82 18.57 7.80 5.21
CA ARG A 82 17.66 7.74 6.38
C ARG A 82 16.80 6.48 6.34
N TYR A 83 16.22 6.14 5.20
CA TYR A 83 15.46 4.89 5.08
C TYR A 83 16.32 3.65 5.30
N CYS A 84 17.53 3.60 4.74
CA CYS A 84 18.44 2.46 4.95
C CYS A 84 18.83 2.32 6.43
N ASP A 85 19.13 3.44 7.10
CA ASP A 85 19.47 3.45 8.53
C ASP A 85 18.30 2.94 9.40
N LEU A 86 17.06 3.37 9.10
CA LEU A 86 15.83 2.97 9.82
C LEU A 86 15.41 1.53 9.56
N LEU A 87 15.74 1.00 8.38
CA LEU A 87 15.44 -0.38 8.00
C LEU A 87 16.50 -1.37 8.50
N GLY A 88 17.77 -0.96 8.54
CA GLY A 88 18.90 -1.76 9.00
C GLY A 88 19.36 -2.87 8.03
N TRP A 89 18.45 -3.46 7.26
CA TRP A 89 18.74 -4.49 6.26
C TRP A 89 18.95 -3.94 4.84
N ALA A 90 18.30 -2.82 4.49
CA ALA A 90 18.41 -2.21 3.18
C ALA A 90 19.73 -1.46 3.01
N GLY A 91 20.39 -1.64 1.86
CA GLY A 91 21.65 -0.98 1.54
C GLY A 91 21.53 0.07 0.44
N LYS A 92 20.52 -0.03 -0.43
CA LYS A 92 20.27 0.87 -1.56
C LYS A 92 18.79 1.09 -1.80
N VAL A 93 18.48 2.26 -2.39
CA VAL A 93 17.13 2.66 -2.76
C VAL A 93 17.12 3.16 -4.20
N PHE A 94 16.11 2.78 -4.97
CA PHE A 94 15.78 3.38 -6.25
C PHE A 94 14.43 4.08 -6.15
N PHE A 95 14.40 5.41 -6.30
CA PHE A 95 13.17 6.19 -6.22
C PHE A 95 12.44 6.25 -7.55
N GLN A 96 11.10 6.21 -7.48
CA GLN A 96 10.17 6.17 -8.61
C GLN A 96 8.94 7.02 -8.30
N ASN A 97 7.85 6.88 -9.09
CA ASN A 97 6.67 7.74 -8.95
C ASN A 97 5.44 7.00 -8.40
N SER A 98 5.44 5.68 -8.45
CA SER A 98 4.27 4.87 -8.11
C SER A 98 4.63 3.51 -7.55
N GLY A 99 3.65 2.86 -6.89
CA GLY A 99 3.82 1.49 -6.43
C GLY A 99 4.01 0.48 -7.55
N ALA A 100 3.34 0.66 -8.68
CA ALA A 100 3.53 -0.21 -9.84
C ALA A 100 4.97 -0.17 -10.35
N GLU A 101 5.56 1.03 -10.48
CA GLU A 101 6.98 1.18 -10.86
C GLU A 101 7.91 0.57 -9.81
N SER A 102 7.57 0.70 -8.52
CA SER A 102 8.37 0.12 -7.43
C SER A 102 8.38 -1.41 -7.47
N VAL A 103 7.23 -2.03 -7.76
CA VAL A 103 7.13 -3.49 -7.94
C VAL A 103 7.81 -3.95 -9.23
N GLU A 104 7.69 -3.20 -10.34
CA GLU A 104 8.45 -3.48 -11.58
C GLU A 104 9.97 -3.49 -11.31
N CYS A 105 10.46 -2.50 -10.55
CA CYS A 105 11.85 -2.44 -10.16
C CYS A 105 12.24 -3.65 -9.29
N ALA A 106 11.42 -4.02 -8.31
CA ALA A 106 11.65 -5.16 -7.43
C ALA A 106 11.76 -6.48 -8.22
N ILE A 107 10.83 -6.74 -9.13
CA ILE A 107 10.84 -7.92 -10.00
C ILE A 107 12.10 -7.93 -10.88
N LYS A 108 12.44 -6.81 -11.51
CA LYS A 108 13.65 -6.68 -12.34
C LYS A 108 14.92 -6.88 -11.52
N THR A 109 14.97 -6.33 -10.32
CA THR A 109 16.12 -6.45 -9.42
C THR A 109 16.32 -7.92 -9.01
N ALA A 110 15.26 -8.64 -8.66
CA ALA A 110 15.33 -10.05 -8.31
C ALA A 110 15.85 -10.91 -9.47
N ARG A 111 15.28 -10.73 -10.67
CA ARG A 111 15.71 -11.47 -11.87
C ARG A 111 17.15 -11.13 -12.26
N ARG A 112 17.54 -9.85 -12.14
CA ARG A 112 18.92 -9.42 -12.43
C ARG A 112 19.93 -10.01 -11.46
N TYR A 113 19.61 -10.02 -10.17
CA TYR A 113 20.43 -10.67 -9.15
C TYR A 113 20.67 -12.14 -9.49
N GLN A 114 19.61 -12.90 -9.74
CA GLN A 114 19.72 -14.32 -10.05
C GLN A 114 20.57 -14.55 -11.32
N HIS A 115 20.30 -13.80 -12.38
CA HIS A 115 21.06 -13.92 -13.62
C HIS A 115 22.57 -13.69 -13.42
N ASP A 116 22.93 -12.58 -12.76
CA ASP A 116 24.34 -12.17 -12.65
C ASP A 116 25.06 -12.91 -11.51
N SER A 117 24.34 -13.55 -10.57
CA SER A 117 24.90 -14.48 -9.57
C SER A 117 25.10 -15.91 -10.08
N GLY A 118 24.81 -16.16 -11.37
CA GLY A 118 25.09 -17.45 -12.02
C GLY A 118 23.88 -18.36 -12.20
N HIS A 119 22.66 -17.86 -11.97
CA HIS A 119 21.39 -18.58 -12.09
C HIS A 119 20.43 -17.93 -13.12
N PRO A 120 20.83 -17.80 -14.41
CA PRO A 120 20.02 -17.12 -15.42
C PRO A 120 18.68 -17.82 -15.70
N GLU A 121 18.52 -19.08 -15.33
CA GLU A 121 17.26 -19.85 -15.41
C GLU A 121 16.22 -19.39 -14.37
N ARG A 122 16.65 -18.79 -13.26
CA ARG A 122 15.77 -18.34 -12.18
C ARG A 122 15.07 -17.03 -12.55
N VAL A 123 13.87 -17.15 -13.12
CA VAL A 123 13.06 -16.01 -13.59
C VAL A 123 11.65 -16.00 -13.01
N ASP A 124 11.21 -17.10 -12.38
CA ASP A 124 9.84 -17.24 -11.88
C ASP A 124 9.67 -16.51 -10.54
N ILE A 125 8.62 -15.70 -10.47
CA ILE A 125 8.19 -15.01 -9.25
C ILE A 125 6.94 -15.72 -8.74
N ILE A 126 7.01 -16.27 -7.53
CA ILE A 126 5.84 -16.84 -6.85
C ILE A 126 5.08 -15.70 -6.18
N SER A 127 3.79 -15.61 -6.39
CA SER A 127 2.88 -14.65 -5.76
C SER A 127 1.56 -15.32 -5.36
N PHE A 128 0.65 -14.57 -4.73
CA PHE A 128 -0.51 -15.17 -4.07
C PHE A 128 -1.83 -14.60 -4.59
N GLN A 129 -2.86 -15.45 -4.61
CA GLN A 129 -4.22 -15.07 -4.97
C GLN A 129 -4.73 -13.93 -4.08
N GLY A 130 -5.46 -12.99 -4.70
CA GLY A 130 -5.94 -11.80 -4.01
C GLY A 130 -4.93 -10.67 -3.89
N ALA A 131 -3.68 -10.85 -4.34
CA ALA A 131 -2.67 -9.81 -4.34
C ALA A 131 -3.01 -8.67 -5.31
N PHE A 132 -2.50 -7.47 -4.99
CA PHE A 132 -2.54 -6.31 -5.87
C PHE A 132 -1.17 -5.64 -5.93
N HIS A 133 -0.47 -5.83 -7.04
CA HIS A 133 0.89 -5.34 -7.23
C HIS A 133 1.02 -4.17 -8.22
N GLY A 134 -0.11 -3.69 -8.78
CA GLY A 134 -0.14 -2.57 -9.73
C GLY A 134 -0.96 -2.85 -10.98
N ARG A 135 -0.83 -1.96 -11.98
CA ARG A 135 -1.63 -2.00 -13.22
C ARG A 135 -0.78 -1.98 -14.50
N THR A 136 0.54 -2.13 -14.41
CA THR A 136 1.40 -2.39 -15.58
C THR A 136 1.26 -3.85 -16.03
N LEU A 137 1.71 -4.18 -17.23
CA LEU A 137 1.56 -5.54 -17.74
C LEU A 137 2.27 -6.58 -16.84
N SER A 138 3.46 -6.27 -16.32
CA SER A 138 4.16 -7.19 -15.41
C SER A 138 3.43 -7.29 -14.06
N THR A 139 3.01 -6.17 -13.49
CA THR A 139 2.36 -6.19 -12.16
C THR A 139 0.97 -6.79 -12.16
N ILE A 140 0.17 -6.68 -13.25
CA ILE A 140 -1.10 -7.43 -13.36
C ILE A 140 -0.86 -8.93 -13.53
N ASN A 141 0.24 -9.32 -14.19
CA ASN A 141 0.65 -10.71 -14.26
C ASN A 141 1.16 -11.22 -12.91
N ALA A 142 1.92 -10.42 -12.16
CA ALA A 142 2.33 -10.75 -10.79
C ALA A 142 1.12 -10.92 -9.85
N GLY A 143 0.10 -10.05 -9.94
CA GLY A 143 -1.13 -10.17 -9.14
C GLY A 143 -2.05 -11.32 -9.54
N GLY A 144 -1.96 -11.80 -10.77
CA GLY A 144 -2.68 -12.96 -11.28
C GLY A 144 -4.21 -12.85 -11.36
N ASN A 145 -4.80 -11.70 -11.03
CA ASN A 145 -6.24 -11.52 -10.98
C ASN A 145 -6.85 -11.57 -12.39
N PRO A 146 -7.75 -12.56 -12.69
CA PRO A 146 -8.34 -12.72 -14.01
C PRO A 146 -9.08 -11.48 -14.53
N LYS A 147 -9.68 -10.69 -13.62
CA LYS A 147 -10.38 -9.45 -13.99
C LYS A 147 -9.43 -8.40 -14.57
N TYR A 148 -8.20 -8.32 -14.07
CA TYR A 148 -7.20 -7.35 -14.53
C TYR A 148 -6.41 -7.86 -15.74
N LEU A 149 -6.36 -9.18 -15.95
CA LEU A 149 -5.67 -9.80 -17.07
C LEU A 149 -6.54 -9.89 -18.32
N LYS A 150 -7.88 -9.84 -18.17
CA LYS A 150 -8.82 -10.00 -19.29
C LYS A 150 -8.61 -8.92 -20.36
N GLY A 151 -8.26 -9.35 -21.56
CA GLY A 151 -8.07 -8.48 -22.73
C GLY A 151 -6.67 -7.87 -22.86
N PHE A 152 -5.75 -8.14 -21.92
CA PHE A 152 -4.38 -7.66 -21.94
C PHE A 152 -3.33 -8.77 -22.16
N GLY A 153 -3.75 -9.84 -22.84
CA GLY A 153 -2.88 -10.97 -23.19
C GLY A 153 -1.87 -10.67 -24.31
N PRO A 154 -0.91 -11.60 -24.57
CA PRO A 154 -0.75 -12.84 -23.85
C PRO A 154 -0.26 -12.66 -22.42
N ARG A 155 -0.46 -13.65 -21.54
CA ARG A 155 0.13 -13.65 -20.19
C ARG A 155 1.64 -13.65 -20.29
N LEU A 156 2.28 -12.83 -19.48
CA LEU A 156 3.73 -12.85 -19.36
C LEU A 156 4.17 -14.13 -18.62
N PRO A 157 5.18 -14.84 -19.11
CA PRO A 157 5.76 -15.98 -18.40
C PRO A 157 6.53 -15.53 -17.17
N GLY A 158 6.85 -16.47 -16.30
CA GLY A 158 7.68 -16.23 -15.13
C GLY A 158 6.88 -15.71 -13.92
N PHE A 159 5.59 -16.10 -13.80
CA PHE A 159 4.76 -15.85 -12.61
C PHE A 159 3.99 -17.11 -12.23
N VAL A 160 4.09 -17.50 -10.97
CA VAL A 160 3.40 -18.64 -10.36
C VAL A 160 2.46 -18.11 -9.27
N HIS A 161 1.19 -18.51 -9.29
CA HIS A 161 0.17 -18.01 -8.36
C HIS A 161 -0.33 -19.13 -7.47
N LEU A 162 -0.28 -18.91 -6.16
CA LEU A 162 -0.72 -19.85 -5.14
C LEU A 162 -1.84 -19.25 -4.30
N GLU A 163 -2.59 -20.11 -3.62
CA GLU A 163 -3.54 -19.63 -2.61
C GLU A 163 -2.80 -18.97 -1.44
N PHE A 164 -3.37 -17.87 -0.93
CA PHE A 164 -2.78 -17.11 0.16
C PHE A 164 -2.85 -17.91 1.46
N GLY A 165 -1.69 -18.20 2.05
CA GLY A 165 -1.55 -18.96 3.29
C GLY A 165 -1.40 -20.47 3.09
N ASP A 166 -1.30 -20.97 1.85
CA ASP A 166 -1.01 -22.37 1.58
C ASP A 166 0.50 -22.64 1.56
N HIS A 167 1.01 -23.04 2.72
CA HIS A 167 2.45 -23.30 2.91
C HIS A 167 2.95 -24.55 2.21
N GLU A 168 2.12 -25.58 2.09
CA GLU A 168 2.53 -26.85 1.43
C GLU A 168 2.61 -26.64 -0.08
N ALA A 169 1.60 -25.99 -0.68
CA ALA A 169 1.65 -25.62 -2.10
C ALA A 169 2.86 -24.70 -2.41
N LEU A 170 3.22 -23.81 -1.46
CA LEU A 170 4.41 -22.95 -1.62
C LEU A 170 5.70 -23.76 -1.67
N LYS A 171 5.89 -24.74 -0.78
CA LYS A 171 7.07 -25.63 -0.78
C LYS A 171 7.17 -26.43 -2.07
N GLU A 172 6.06 -26.96 -2.55
CA GLU A 172 6.01 -27.75 -3.80
C GLU A 172 6.25 -26.90 -5.05
N ALA A 173 5.89 -25.61 -5.03
CA ALA A 173 6.03 -24.69 -6.16
C ALA A 173 7.44 -24.16 -6.36
N ILE A 174 8.30 -24.19 -5.31
CA ILE A 174 9.68 -23.77 -5.44
C ILE A 174 10.43 -24.77 -6.33
N SER A 175 11.07 -24.24 -7.36
CA SER A 175 11.78 -25.03 -8.38
C SER A 175 13.13 -24.40 -8.72
N GLU A 176 13.89 -25.05 -9.60
CA GLU A 176 15.17 -24.54 -10.10
C GLU A 176 15.02 -23.20 -10.86
N THR A 177 13.81 -22.89 -11.37
CA THR A 177 13.53 -21.64 -12.08
C THR A 177 13.00 -20.53 -11.17
N THR A 178 12.76 -20.81 -9.89
CA THR A 178 12.23 -19.81 -8.95
C THR A 178 13.30 -18.75 -8.61
N ALA A 179 12.98 -17.48 -8.88
CA ALA A 179 13.83 -16.34 -8.55
C ALA A 179 13.51 -15.75 -7.18
N ALA A 180 12.21 -15.59 -6.87
CA ALA A 180 11.77 -14.91 -5.67
C ALA A 180 10.32 -15.26 -5.29
N ILE A 181 9.98 -14.97 -4.02
CA ILE A 181 8.61 -14.90 -3.52
C ILE A 181 8.23 -13.43 -3.38
N LEU A 182 7.12 -13.00 -3.96
CA LEU A 182 6.56 -11.65 -3.85
C LEU A 182 5.26 -11.70 -3.04
N VAL A 183 5.21 -10.98 -1.91
CA VAL A 183 4.06 -11.00 -1.02
C VAL A 183 3.82 -9.65 -0.35
N GLU A 184 2.54 -9.32 -0.09
CA GLU A 184 2.15 -8.22 0.78
C GLU A 184 2.14 -8.71 2.24
N PRO A 185 2.86 -8.10 3.19
CA PRO A 185 2.75 -8.46 4.63
C PRO A 185 1.32 -8.31 5.18
N VAL A 186 0.55 -7.37 4.61
CA VAL A 186 -0.89 -7.26 4.78
C VAL A 186 -1.50 -7.08 3.40
N GLN A 187 -2.18 -8.09 2.87
CA GLN A 187 -2.91 -7.96 1.61
C GLN A 187 -4.01 -6.91 1.73
N GLY A 188 -3.88 -5.83 0.95
CA GLY A 188 -4.87 -4.75 0.96
C GLY A 188 -6.13 -5.08 0.17
N GLU A 189 -5.99 -5.25 -1.13
CA GLU A 189 -7.10 -5.49 -2.06
C GLU A 189 -7.73 -6.88 -1.91
N GLY A 190 -6.98 -7.86 -1.39
CA GLY A 190 -7.45 -9.23 -1.15
C GLY A 190 -8.38 -9.39 0.06
N GLY A 191 -8.70 -8.30 0.78
CA GLY A 191 -9.62 -8.34 1.92
C GLY A 191 -8.96 -8.08 3.27
N LEU A 192 -7.94 -7.24 3.30
CA LEU A 192 -7.22 -6.81 4.51
C LEU A 192 -6.67 -7.99 5.34
N ARG A 193 -5.94 -8.87 4.68
CA ARG A 193 -5.44 -10.13 5.27
C ARG A 193 -3.99 -10.00 5.72
N PRO A 194 -3.70 -9.82 7.03
CA PRO A 194 -2.33 -9.81 7.55
C PRO A 194 -1.75 -11.22 7.58
N LEU A 195 -0.48 -11.36 7.22
CA LEU A 195 0.28 -12.59 7.47
C LEU A 195 0.65 -12.68 8.97
N PRO A 196 0.49 -13.84 9.58
CA PRO A 196 1.00 -14.10 10.93
C PRO A 196 2.53 -13.92 11.01
N PRO A 197 3.08 -13.53 12.17
CA PRO A 197 4.52 -13.37 12.36
C PRO A 197 5.35 -14.60 11.98
N GLU A 198 4.86 -15.79 12.31
CA GLU A 198 5.49 -17.07 11.97
C GLU A 198 5.56 -17.30 10.45
N CYS A 199 4.58 -16.83 9.68
CA CYS A 199 4.61 -16.91 8.22
C CYS A 199 5.71 -16.05 7.65
N LEU A 200 5.92 -14.81 8.15
CA LEU A 200 6.98 -13.93 7.63
C LEU A 200 8.37 -14.53 7.93
N ARG A 201 8.58 -15.08 9.12
CA ARG A 201 9.83 -15.81 9.44
C ARG A 201 10.00 -17.07 8.59
N GLY A 202 8.92 -17.83 8.41
CA GLY A 202 8.94 -19.03 7.57
C GLY A 202 9.25 -18.73 6.11
N LEU A 203 8.73 -17.63 5.55
CA LEU A 203 9.06 -17.16 4.19
C LEU A 203 10.55 -16.81 4.08
N ARG A 204 11.10 -16.08 5.08
CA ARG A 204 12.51 -15.76 5.08
C ARG A 204 13.38 -17.01 5.11
N GLN A 205 13.10 -17.92 6.05
CA GLN A 205 13.83 -19.19 6.16
C GLN A 205 13.75 -20.00 4.86
N MET A 206 12.57 -20.12 4.26
CA MET A 206 12.37 -20.85 3.01
C MET A 206 13.15 -20.24 1.85
N CYS A 207 13.19 -18.90 1.77
CA CYS A 207 14.01 -18.22 0.76
C CYS A 207 15.50 -18.49 0.95
N ASP A 208 15.99 -18.42 2.18
CA ASP A 208 17.40 -18.70 2.52
C ASP A 208 17.80 -20.14 2.17
N GLU A 209 16.98 -21.12 2.56
CA GLU A 209 17.24 -22.55 2.31
C GLU A 209 17.27 -22.91 0.81
N ASN A 210 16.56 -22.16 -0.03
CA ASN A 210 16.47 -22.42 -1.46
C ASN A 210 17.30 -21.45 -2.33
N GLY A 211 17.98 -20.45 -1.73
CA GLY A 211 18.77 -19.46 -2.45
C GLY A 211 17.93 -18.59 -3.39
N ILE A 212 16.69 -18.30 -3.00
CA ILE A 212 15.75 -17.40 -3.70
C ILE A 212 15.51 -16.15 -2.86
N LEU A 213 14.99 -15.09 -3.48
CA LEU A 213 14.80 -13.81 -2.81
C LEU A 213 13.39 -13.66 -2.21
N LEU A 214 13.30 -12.92 -1.11
CA LEU A 214 12.04 -12.48 -0.51
C LEU A 214 11.79 -11.02 -0.88
N ILE A 215 10.65 -10.77 -1.54
CA ILE A 215 10.20 -9.44 -1.93
C ILE A 215 8.93 -9.10 -1.14
N TYR A 216 8.97 -8.01 -0.37
CA TYR A 216 7.75 -7.46 0.23
C TYR A 216 7.19 -6.31 -0.60
N ASP A 217 5.88 -6.39 -0.90
CA ASP A 217 5.10 -5.26 -1.35
C ASP A 217 4.48 -4.54 -0.14
N GLU A 218 5.12 -3.47 0.28
CA GLU A 218 4.65 -2.60 1.36
C GLU A 218 4.03 -1.29 0.84
N VAL A 219 3.60 -1.27 -0.40
CA VAL A 219 2.98 -0.11 -1.04
C VAL A 219 1.74 0.35 -0.29
N GLN A 220 0.93 -0.56 0.24
CA GLN A 220 -0.28 -0.19 0.98
C GLN A 220 -0.15 -0.31 2.49
N CYS A 221 0.59 -1.29 3.00
CA CYS A 221 0.72 -1.56 4.43
C CYS A 221 1.91 -0.86 5.10
N GLY A 222 2.82 -0.27 4.32
CA GLY A 222 3.97 0.50 4.82
C GLY A 222 3.64 1.93 5.26
N ALA A 223 4.66 2.75 5.39
CA ALA A 223 4.59 4.18 5.72
C ALA A 223 3.71 4.48 6.96
N GLY A 224 4.01 3.82 8.07
CA GLY A 224 3.33 4.05 9.35
C GLY A 224 1.96 3.39 9.51
N ARG A 225 1.36 2.87 8.42
CA ARG A 225 -0.01 2.40 8.36
C ARG A 225 -0.37 1.35 9.41
N THR A 226 0.57 0.46 9.74
CA THR A 226 0.37 -0.60 10.75
C THR A 226 0.89 -0.23 12.15
N GLY A 227 1.42 1.00 12.34
CA GLY A 227 2.01 1.45 13.59
C GLY A 227 3.53 1.16 13.72
N LYS A 228 4.16 0.67 12.66
CA LYS A 228 5.60 0.66 12.43
C LYS A 228 5.87 1.38 11.12
N LEU A 229 7.10 1.84 10.89
CA LEU A 229 7.45 2.52 9.63
C LEU A 229 7.10 1.63 8.43
N PHE A 230 7.44 0.33 8.50
CA PHE A 230 7.00 -0.69 7.56
C PHE A 230 6.43 -1.91 8.31
N ALA A 231 5.47 -2.60 7.68
CA ALA A 231 4.71 -3.66 8.32
C ALA A 231 5.56 -4.88 8.73
N HIS A 232 6.60 -5.22 7.96
CA HIS A 232 7.50 -6.32 8.31
C HIS A 232 8.24 -6.09 9.64
N GLN A 233 8.46 -4.84 10.06
CA GLN A 233 9.16 -4.51 11.32
C GLN A 233 8.41 -4.93 12.59
N TRP A 234 7.20 -5.47 12.46
CA TRP A 234 6.52 -6.17 13.56
C TRP A 234 7.12 -7.56 13.85
N VAL A 235 8.01 -8.05 12.97
CA VAL A 235 8.52 -9.41 13.02
C VAL A 235 10.04 -9.39 12.87
N GLU A 236 10.75 -9.61 13.94
CA GLU A 236 12.20 -9.81 13.92
C GLU A 236 12.54 -11.13 13.23
N GLY A 237 13.55 -11.14 12.37
CA GLY A 237 13.99 -12.30 11.58
C GLY A 237 13.06 -12.61 10.39
N GLY A 238 12.29 -11.62 9.94
CA GLY A 238 11.46 -11.73 8.75
C GLY A 238 11.78 -10.65 7.71
N GLU A 239 13.00 -10.11 7.71
CA GLU A 239 13.42 -9.02 6.82
C GLU A 239 13.49 -9.52 5.36
N PRO A 240 13.06 -8.69 4.38
CA PRO A 240 13.12 -9.06 2.98
C PRO A 240 14.51 -8.77 2.37
N ASP A 241 14.75 -9.29 1.18
CA ASP A 241 15.89 -8.89 0.34
C ASP A 241 15.59 -7.64 -0.47
N ILE A 242 14.30 -7.48 -0.85
CA ILE A 242 13.79 -6.38 -1.65
C ILE A 242 12.44 -5.95 -1.10
N MET A 243 12.18 -4.64 -1.08
CA MET A 243 10.87 -4.10 -0.69
C MET A 243 10.42 -3.00 -1.64
N ALA A 244 9.18 -3.08 -2.10
CA ALA A 244 8.51 -2.01 -2.82
C ALA A 244 7.66 -1.17 -1.87
N ALA A 245 7.77 0.16 -1.94
CA ALA A 245 6.95 1.10 -1.19
C ALA A 245 6.48 2.26 -2.07
N ALA A 246 5.38 2.89 -1.69
CA ALA A 246 4.84 4.09 -2.33
C ALA A 246 3.77 4.73 -1.43
N LYS A 247 2.74 5.36 -2.02
CA LYS A 247 1.57 5.91 -1.30
C LYS A 247 1.99 6.81 -0.13
N GLY A 248 1.91 6.27 1.09
CA GLY A 248 2.16 7.03 2.32
C GLY A 248 3.56 7.62 2.42
N ILE A 249 4.59 7.05 1.76
CA ILE A 249 5.95 7.64 1.77
C ILE A 249 6.01 9.00 1.08
N GLY A 250 5.06 9.30 0.18
CA GLY A 250 4.89 10.59 -0.47
C GLY A 250 3.79 11.46 0.16
N GLY A 251 3.00 10.91 1.12
CA GLY A 251 1.97 11.66 1.85
C GLY A 251 0.91 12.35 0.98
N GLY A 252 0.71 11.89 -0.26
CA GLY A 252 -0.18 12.49 -1.26
C GLY A 252 0.54 12.89 -2.54
N TYR A 253 1.85 13.10 -2.51
CA TYR A 253 2.66 13.37 -3.70
C TYR A 253 3.10 12.05 -4.36
N PRO A 254 3.18 11.97 -5.71
CA PRO A 254 3.67 10.78 -6.40
C PRO A 254 5.12 10.45 -6.02
N LEU A 255 5.30 9.41 -5.23
CA LEU A 255 6.59 8.88 -4.82
C LEU A 255 6.49 7.37 -4.62
N GLY A 256 7.41 6.65 -5.23
CA GLY A 256 7.64 5.22 -5.04
C GLY A 256 9.11 4.97 -4.72
N ALA A 257 9.40 3.84 -4.11
CA ALA A 257 10.76 3.42 -3.79
C ALA A 257 10.88 1.89 -3.85
N CYS A 258 11.97 1.42 -4.42
CA CYS A 258 12.41 0.03 -4.32
C CYS A 258 13.67 -0.01 -3.46
N PHE A 259 13.61 -0.70 -2.36
CA PHE A 259 14.70 -0.93 -1.42
C PHE A 259 15.30 -2.31 -1.69
N ALA A 260 16.60 -2.43 -1.61
CA ALA A 260 17.26 -3.73 -1.70
C ALA A 260 18.47 -3.80 -0.75
N SER A 261 18.80 -5.01 -0.29
CA SER A 261 20.02 -5.26 0.45
C SER A 261 21.25 -4.88 -0.39
N THR A 262 22.38 -4.61 0.25
CA THR A 262 23.63 -4.29 -0.47
C THR A 262 24.03 -5.40 -1.41
N GLU A 263 23.85 -6.64 -0.99
CA GLU A 263 24.15 -7.83 -1.79
C GLU A 263 23.33 -7.88 -3.09
N VAL A 264 22.03 -7.66 -3.00
CA VAL A 264 21.14 -7.71 -4.16
C VAL A 264 21.35 -6.49 -5.06
N ALA A 265 21.48 -5.31 -4.47
CA ALA A 265 21.55 -4.05 -5.22
C ALA A 265 22.84 -3.87 -6.03
N GLN A 266 23.93 -4.59 -5.73
CA GLN A 266 25.21 -4.45 -6.44
C GLN A 266 25.11 -4.76 -7.94
N TYR A 267 24.12 -5.56 -8.35
CA TYR A 267 23.92 -5.94 -9.75
C TYR A 267 23.06 -4.93 -10.54
N MET A 268 22.49 -3.95 -9.85
CA MET A 268 21.75 -2.84 -10.49
C MET A 268 22.71 -1.71 -10.85
N VAL A 269 23.49 -1.96 -11.91
CA VAL A 269 24.55 -1.07 -12.41
C VAL A 269 24.01 -0.07 -13.44
N PRO A 270 24.77 0.98 -13.84
CA PRO A 270 24.34 1.95 -14.83
C PRO A 270 23.78 1.31 -16.10
N GLY A 271 22.57 1.75 -16.50
CA GLY A 271 21.86 1.26 -17.70
C GLY A 271 20.91 0.10 -17.48
N THR A 272 20.89 -0.53 -16.31
CA THR A 272 19.99 -1.68 -16.03
C THR A 272 18.54 -1.25 -15.75
N HIS A 273 18.35 -0.07 -15.20
CA HIS A 273 17.04 0.50 -14.90
C HIS A 273 17.09 2.03 -14.97
N GLY A 274 15.93 2.69 -15.12
CA GLY A 274 15.87 4.13 -15.24
C GLY A 274 14.45 4.67 -15.09
N THR A 275 14.36 5.95 -14.80
CA THR A 275 13.12 6.73 -14.70
C THR A 275 13.38 8.18 -15.05
N THR A 276 12.45 8.85 -15.70
CA THR A 276 12.56 10.27 -16.02
C THR A 276 12.26 11.14 -14.81
N TYR A 277 11.18 10.85 -14.08
CA TYR A 277 10.69 11.70 -13.00
C TYR A 277 10.96 11.17 -11.59
N GLY A 278 11.17 9.85 -11.46
CA GLY A 278 11.37 9.22 -10.16
C GLY A 278 12.58 9.77 -9.42
N GLY A 279 12.41 10.08 -8.14
CA GLY A 279 13.45 10.69 -7.31
C GLY A 279 13.71 12.17 -7.62
N GLY A 280 12.80 12.85 -8.34
CA GLY A 280 12.95 14.28 -8.66
C GLY A 280 12.89 15.18 -7.41
N PRO A 281 13.38 16.45 -7.51
CA PRO A 281 13.54 17.33 -6.35
C PRO A 281 12.28 17.52 -5.53
N MET A 282 11.12 17.69 -6.18
CA MET A 282 9.82 17.85 -5.51
C MET A 282 9.46 16.62 -4.67
N ALA A 283 9.62 15.43 -5.25
CA ALA A 283 9.33 14.17 -4.57
C ALA A 283 10.28 13.95 -3.37
N MET A 284 11.55 14.34 -3.50
CA MET A 284 12.52 14.22 -2.41
C MET A 284 12.22 15.16 -1.25
N ALA A 285 11.87 16.41 -1.53
CA ALA A 285 11.50 17.38 -0.49
C ALA A 285 10.25 16.91 0.28
N VAL A 286 9.24 16.45 -0.44
CA VAL A 286 8.01 15.93 0.17
C VAL A 286 8.25 14.62 0.91
N GLY A 287 9.08 13.71 0.35
CA GLY A 287 9.45 12.45 0.99
C GLY A 287 10.23 12.65 2.29
N LEU A 288 11.15 13.63 2.35
CA LEU A 288 11.84 14.01 3.57
C LEU A 288 10.86 14.53 4.63
N ALA A 289 9.96 15.45 4.26
CA ALA A 289 8.95 15.98 5.18
C ALA A 289 7.99 14.87 5.69
N ALA A 290 7.63 13.92 4.83
CA ALA A 290 6.82 12.77 5.23
C ALA A 290 7.56 11.87 6.22
N LEU A 291 8.85 11.63 5.99
CA LEU A 291 9.67 10.84 6.90
C LEU A 291 9.87 11.57 8.24
N ASP A 292 10.14 12.88 8.22
CA ASP A 292 10.23 13.71 9.44
C ASP A 292 8.99 13.57 10.32
N LEU A 293 7.79 13.60 9.71
CA LEU A 293 6.53 13.43 10.43
C LEU A 293 6.38 12.02 11.03
N MET A 294 6.81 10.98 10.31
CA MET A 294 6.75 9.60 10.82
C MET A 294 7.77 9.33 11.93
N GLU A 295 8.87 10.07 11.97
CA GLU A 295 9.90 9.99 13.02
C GLU A 295 9.61 10.90 14.22
N GLU A 296 8.56 11.75 14.19
CA GLU A 296 8.16 12.53 15.36
C GLU A 296 7.85 11.63 16.56
N ASP A 297 8.33 12.01 17.72
CA ASP A 297 8.11 11.27 18.97
C ASP A 297 6.62 10.98 19.20
N GLY A 298 6.28 9.72 19.35
CA GLY A 298 4.92 9.26 19.60
C GLY A 298 4.01 9.18 18.38
N PHE A 299 4.44 9.57 17.17
CA PHE A 299 3.58 9.52 15.98
C PHE A 299 3.11 8.09 15.69
N LEU A 300 4.03 7.13 15.59
CA LEU A 300 3.70 5.72 15.34
C LEU A 300 2.98 5.07 16.54
N ASP A 301 3.30 5.45 17.75
CA ASP A 301 2.60 4.99 18.96
C ASP A 301 1.14 5.46 18.98
N ASN A 302 0.87 6.70 18.54
CA ASN A 302 -0.49 7.18 18.34
C ASN A 302 -1.25 6.36 17.30
N VAL A 303 -0.61 5.94 16.20
CA VAL A 303 -1.24 5.04 15.22
C VAL A 303 -1.65 3.73 15.88
N VAL A 304 -0.78 3.13 16.70
CA VAL A 304 -1.11 1.91 17.46
C VAL A 304 -2.29 2.13 18.40
N GLN A 305 -2.28 3.23 19.16
CA GLN A 305 -3.38 3.55 20.10
C GLN A 305 -4.71 3.77 19.36
N ARG A 306 -4.71 4.55 18.28
CA ARG A 306 -5.91 4.79 17.47
C ARG A 306 -6.43 3.51 16.81
N SER A 307 -5.51 2.63 16.34
CA SER A 307 -5.91 1.34 15.78
C SER A 307 -6.57 0.42 16.81
N ASN A 308 -6.05 0.38 18.03
CA ASN A 308 -6.65 -0.39 19.12
C ASN A 308 -8.04 0.15 19.48
N PHE A 309 -8.20 1.46 19.55
CA PHE A 309 -9.49 2.09 19.79
C PHE A 309 -10.48 1.81 18.65
N LEU A 310 -10.07 1.94 17.39
CA LEU A 310 -10.90 1.61 16.22
C LEU A 310 -11.34 0.14 16.25
N LYS A 311 -10.43 -0.77 16.60
CA LYS A 311 -10.75 -2.19 16.73
C LYS A 311 -11.83 -2.44 17.80
N GLN A 312 -11.72 -1.80 18.97
CA GLN A 312 -12.74 -1.91 20.03
C GLN A 312 -14.12 -1.41 19.55
N GLN A 313 -14.13 -0.30 18.80
CA GLN A 313 -15.38 0.23 18.25
C GLN A 313 -15.97 -0.71 17.19
N PHE A 314 -15.15 -1.37 16.38
CA PHE A 314 -15.61 -2.37 15.42
C PHE A 314 -16.15 -3.64 16.10
N GLU A 315 -15.54 -4.09 17.22
CA GLU A 315 -16.09 -5.21 18.00
C GLU A 315 -17.50 -4.88 18.52
N ALA A 316 -17.68 -3.69 19.10
CA ALA A 316 -18.99 -3.23 19.54
C ALA A 316 -20.01 -3.16 18.39
N LEU A 317 -19.58 -2.66 17.21
CA LEU A 317 -20.44 -2.62 16.03
C LEU A 317 -20.81 -4.02 15.53
N LYS A 318 -19.87 -4.98 15.59
CA LYS A 318 -20.12 -6.37 15.23
C LYS A 318 -21.14 -7.01 16.18
N ASP A 319 -21.04 -6.72 17.48
CA ASP A 319 -22.01 -7.22 18.48
C ASP A 319 -23.42 -6.62 18.26
N GLU A 320 -23.52 -5.38 17.76
CA GLU A 320 -24.79 -4.73 17.43
C GLU A 320 -25.41 -5.26 16.12
N PHE A 321 -24.56 -5.66 15.14
CA PHE A 321 -24.96 -6.13 13.81
C PHE A 321 -24.46 -7.55 13.50
N PRO A 322 -24.74 -8.56 14.35
CA PRO A 322 -24.25 -9.92 14.14
C PRO A 322 -24.88 -10.61 12.91
N ASP A 323 -25.98 -10.07 12.41
CA ASP A 323 -26.69 -10.49 11.20
C ASP A 323 -26.04 -9.95 9.92
N MET A 324 -25.20 -8.90 10.00
CA MET A 324 -24.55 -8.25 8.86
C MET A 324 -23.04 -8.38 8.85
N ILE A 325 -22.38 -8.34 10.03
CA ILE A 325 -20.92 -8.38 10.16
C ILE A 325 -20.46 -9.80 10.51
N GLU A 326 -19.53 -10.34 9.74
CA GLU A 326 -18.95 -11.67 9.94
C GLU A 326 -17.67 -11.61 10.74
N GLU A 327 -16.72 -10.76 10.34
CA GLU A 327 -15.35 -10.76 10.84
C GLU A 327 -14.72 -9.36 10.79
N LEU A 328 -13.79 -9.08 11.70
CA LEU A 328 -12.90 -7.93 11.65
C LEU A 328 -11.55 -8.33 11.06
N ARG A 329 -11.00 -7.52 10.18
CA ARG A 329 -9.73 -7.80 9.50
C ARG A 329 -8.80 -6.59 9.50
N GLY A 330 -7.52 -6.87 9.26
CA GLY A 330 -6.50 -5.85 9.07
C GLY A 330 -5.52 -5.73 10.23
N LYS A 331 -4.65 -4.73 10.13
CA LYS A 331 -3.62 -4.40 11.13
C LYS A 331 -3.36 -2.88 11.12
N GLY A 332 -3.21 -2.31 12.30
CA GLY A 332 -3.03 -0.86 12.44
C GLY A 332 -4.25 -0.09 11.95
N LEU A 333 -4.03 1.03 11.27
CA LEU A 333 -5.09 1.80 10.61
C LEU A 333 -5.33 1.36 9.15
N LEU A 334 -5.10 0.10 8.84
CA LEU A 334 -5.56 -0.61 7.65
C LEU A 334 -6.49 -1.72 8.11
N MET A 335 -7.74 -1.36 8.40
CA MET A 335 -8.75 -2.24 9.00
C MET A 335 -10.04 -2.23 8.22
N GLY A 336 -10.87 -3.23 8.45
CA GLY A 336 -12.20 -3.31 7.85
C GLY A 336 -13.06 -4.36 8.49
N ILE A 337 -14.32 -4.31 8.10
CA ILE A 337 -15.34 -5.27 8.48
C ILE A 337 -15.69 -6.15 7.27
N LYS A 338 -15.57 -7.46 7.43
CA LYS A 338 -16.11 -8.41 6.47
C LYS A 338 -17.60 -8.54 6.70
N LEU A 339 -18.36 -8.33 5.66
CA LEU A 339 -19.82 -8.45 5.71
C LEU A 339 -20.27 -9.85 5.29
N LYS A 340 -21.40 -10.28 5.81
CA LYS A 340 -22.10 -11.48 5.35
C LYS A 340 -22.61 -11.28 3.92
N SER A 341 -22.86 -12.35 3.20
CA SER A 341 -23.22 -12.33 1.77
C SER A 341 -24.54 -11.62 1.45
N ASN A 342 -25.42 -11.43 2.43
CA ASN A 342 -26.68 -10.69 2.30
C ASN A 342 -26.50 -9.16 2.27
N VAL A 343 -25.31 -8.63 2.57
CA VAL A 343 -25.01 -7.20 2.54
C VAL A 343 -23.76 -6.96 1.69
N PRO A 344 -23.88 -6.50 0.44
CA PRO A 344 -22.72 -6.19 -0.39
C PRO A 344 -21.92 -5.00 0.15
N ASN A 345 -20.60 -5.11 0.19
CA ASN A 345 -19.71 -4.03 0.64
C ASN A 345 -19.82 -2.78 -0.26
N THR A 346 -20.21 -2.96 -1.53
CA THR A 346 -20.46 -1.86 -2.47
C THR A 346 -21.64 -1.00 -2.04
N ASP A 347 -22.68 -1.61 -1.48
CA ASP A 347 -23.88 -0.91 -1.03
C ASP A 347 -23.58 -0.10 0.23
N VAL A 348 -22.80 -0.68 1.16
CA VAL A 348 -22.31 0.05 2.34
C VAL A 348 -21.45 1.25 1.92
N LYS A 349 -20.52 1.08 0.97
CA LYS A 349 -19.72 2.19 0.43
C LYS A 349 -20.57 3.31 -0.14
N VAL A 350 -21.59 2.98 -0.92
CA VAL A 350 -22.48 3.99 -1.54
C VAL A 350 -23.34 4.66 -0.48
N LYS A 351 -23.93 3.88 0.43
CA LYS A 351 -24.82 4.39 1.47
C LYS A 351 -24.10 5.24 2.52
N ALA A 352 -22.84 4.96 2.82
CA ALA A 352 -22.02 5.75 3.75
C ALA A 352 -21.88 7.21 3.30
N LEU A 353 -21.97 7.50 2.00
CA LEU A 353 -21.97 8.88 1.48
C LEU A 353 -23.15 9.71 1.99
N ASP A 354 -24.32 9.09 2.22
CA ASP A 354 -25.49 9.78 2.78
C ASP A 354 -25.20 10.26 4.22
N HIS A 355 -24.35 9.52 4.92
CA HIS A 355 -23.89 9.82 6.27
C HIS A 355 -22.53 10.54 6.32
N LYS A 356 -22.11 11.15 5.19
CA LYS A 356 -20.89 11.97 5.08
C LYS A 356 -19.59 11.22 5.46
N LEU A 357 -19.53 9.91 5.23
CA LEU A 357 -18.37 9.06 5.47
C LEU A 357 -17.86 8.46 4.15
N LEU A 358 -16.55 8.56 3.92
CA LEU A 358 -15.88 7.92 2.81
C LEU A 358 -15.19 6.66 3.27
N VAL A 359 -15.60 5.51 2.74
CA VAL A 359 -15.00 4.20 2.97
C VAL A 359 -14.66 3.53 1.63
N GLY A 360 -13.76 2.55 1.67
CA GLY A 360 -13.40 1.74 0.52
C GLY A 360 -14.03 0.36 0.55
N THR A 361 -13.81 -0.38 -0.51
CA THR A 361 -14.11 -1.82 -0.58
C THR A 361 -12.82 -2.60 -0.84
N ALA A 362 -12.76 -3.83 -0.34
CA ALA A 362 -11.72 -4.81 -0.66
C ALA A 362 -12.36 -6.15 -1.02
N GLY A 363 -11.58 -7.09 -1.47
CA GLY A 363 -12.01 -8.45 -1.76
C GLY A 363 -12.71 -9.11 -0.58
N ASP A 364 -13.34 -10.26 -0.82
CA ASP A 364 -14.04 -11.06 0.19
C ASP A 364 -15.09 -10.26 1.00
N ASN A 365 -15.81 -9.39 0.30
CA ASN A 365 -16.90 -8.57 0.85
C ASN A 365 -16.51 -7.67 2.04
N VAL A 366 -15.28 -7.15 2.06
CA VAL A 366 -14.78 -6.29 3.12
C VAL A 366 -15.04 -4.81 2.82
N VAL A 367 -15.60 -4.09 3.79
CA VAL A 367 -15.60 -2.61 3.83
C VAL A 367 -14.28 -2.19 4.44
N ARG A 368 -13.44 -1.48 3.65
CA ARG A 368 -12.10 -1.07 4.03
C ARG A 368 -12.08 0.33 4.61
N MET A 369 -11.40 0.48 5.72
CA MET A 369 -11.04 1.77 6.31
C MET A 369 -9.51 1.90 6.39
N ALA A 370 -9.01 2.97 5.81
CA ALA A 370 -7.60 3.34 5.80
C ALA A 370 -7.48 4.88 6.00
N PRO A 371 -7.94 5.41 7.15
CA PRO A 371 -7.99 6.84 7.39
C PRO A 371 -6.60 7.47 7.43
N PRO A 372 -6.49 8.81 7.41
CA PRO A 372 -5.24 9.49 7.77
C PRO A 372 -4.70 9.01 9.12
N LEU A 373 -3.38 8.94 9.27
CA LEU A 373 -2.72 8.47 10.50
C LEU A 373 -2.85 9.45 11.66
N ILE A 374 -3.27 10.68 11.37
CA ILE A 374 -3.47 11.79 12.32
C ILE A 374 -4.86 11.81 12.97
N ILE A 375 -5.71 10.82 12.70
CA ILE A 375 -7.06 10.78 13.28
C ILE A 375 -7.03 10.70 14.80
N THR A 376 -8.05 11.30 15.43
CA THR A 376 -8.28 11.24 16.87
C THR A 376 -9.38 10.23 17.22
N GLU A 377 -9.61 10.00 18.50
CA GLU A 377 -10.76 9.19 18.96
C GLU A 377 -12.10 9.76 18.53
N ASP A 378 -12.22 11.10 18.50
CA ASP A 378 -13.48 11.75 18.10
C ASP A 378 -13.76 11.51 16.61
N HIS A 379 -12.75 11.53 15.75
CA HIS A 379 -12.89 11.14 14.34
C HIS A 379 -13.31 9.67 14.19
N ILE A 380 -12.78 8.79 15.06
CA ILE A 380 -13.19 7.38 15.07
C ILE A 380 -14.65 7.25 15.50
N ARG A 381 -15.08 7.95 16.57
CA ARG A 381 -16.48 7.94 17.04
C ARG A 381 -17.43 8.48 15.96
N GLU A 382 -17.06 9.58 15.28
CA GLU A 382 -17.82 10.15 14.15
C GLU A 382 -17.98 9.11 13.01
N ALA A 383 -16.89 8.45 12.64
CA ALA A 383 -16.90 7.42 11.59
C ALA A 383 -17.76 6.20 11.95
N ILE A 384 -17.65 5.72 13.18
CA ILE A 384 -18.43 4.57 13.69
C ILE A 384 -19.91 4.89 13.73
N GLU A 385 -20.29 6.10 14.18
CA GLU A 385 -21.69 6.51 14.19
C GLU A 385 -22.27 6.64 12.77
N ALA A 386 -21.51 7.17 11.83
CA ALA A 386 -21.88 7.20 10.43
C ALA A 386 -22.03 5.80 9.82
N LEU A 387 -21.10 4.89 10.13
CA LEU A 387 -21.16 3.50 9.68
C LEU A 387 -22.34 2.75 10.31
N ARG A 388 -22.62 2.99 11.61
CA ARG A 388 -23.77 2.44 12.31
C ARG A 388 -25.09 2.84 11.64
N LYS A 389 -25.27 4.11 11.32
CA LYS A 389 -26.43 4.59 10.56
C LYS A 389 -26.54 3.95 9.18
N THR A 390 -25.40 3.83 8.50
CA THR A 390 -25.30 3.15 7.21
C THR A 390 -25.82 1.71 7.28
N LEU A 391 -25.39 0.95 8.31
CA LEU A 391 -25.82 -0.43 8.50
C LEU A 391 -27.28 -0.53 8.90
N LEU A 392 -27.79 0.38 9.74
CA LEU A 392 -29.23 0.46 10.05
C LEU A 392 -30.09 0.67 8.82
N ASP A 393 -29.69 1.59 7.92
CA ASP A 393 -30.40 1.86 6.66
C ASP A 393 -30.39 0.67 5.67
N LEU A 394 -29.41 -0.21 5.79
CA LEU A 394 -29.25 -1.39 4.93
C LEU A 394 -29.70 -2.70 5.60
N ARG A 395 -30.16 -2.63 6.84
CA ARG A 395 -30.56 -3.82 7.59
C ARG A 395 -31.79 -4.43 6.95
N PRO A 396 -31.75 -5.69 6.54
CA PRO A 396 -32.95 -6.40 6.05
C PRO A 396 -34.06 -6.41 7.10
N GLU A 397 -35.32 -6.26 6.65
CA GLU A 397 -36.52 -6.39 7.51
C GLU A 397 -36.67 -7.79 8.10
#